data_8790af5102240911bb675d3c74e82559
#
_entry.id   8790af5102240911bb675d3c74e82559
#
_cell.length_a   1.000
_cell.length_b   1.000
_cell.length_c   1.000
_cell.angle_alpha   90.00
_cell.angle_beta   90.00
_cell.angle_gamma   90.00
#
_symmetry.space_group_name_H-M   'P 1'
#
loop_
_entity.id
_entity.type
_entity.pdbx_description
1 polymer ?
#
loop_
_entity_poly.entity_id
_entity_poly.type
_entity_poly.pdbx_seq_one_letter_code
_entity_poly.pdbx_strand_id
1 'polypeptide(L)'
;MKKHNLAFIDVETTGFDPDKHEIIELGLVLVKQIGDSGDKFEVLEEIELKIKPERIEDADPQALKVNGYDPSQWIFANTLNEAMKIFSEKTKDAIFVAHNLTFDYSFVEHAFQKTGIENQMFYPKLDTISIAYAKLHKNPQVEKFRLQKLCEYFGIQNERAHTALADARATFAIYEKLMNL
;
A
#
# COMPACT_ATOMS: atom_id res chain seq x y z
N MET A 1 6.44 -15.87 -10.48
CA MET A 1 5.77 -15.12 -9.40
C MET A 1 5.97 -15.78 -8.03
N LYS A 2 5.75 -17.07 -7.84
CA LYS A 2 5.85 -17.75 -6.51
C LYS A 2 7.23 -17.68 -5.81
N LYS A 3 8.30 -17.32 -6.52
CA LYS A 3 9.66 -17.18 -5.95
C LYS A 3 9.98 -15.77 -5.46
N HIS A 4 9.13 -14.79 -5.79
CA HIS A 4 9.32 -13.40 -5.40
C HIS A 4 8.57 -13.11 -4.11
N ASN A 5 9.11 -12.22 -3.30
CA ASN A 5 8.38 -11.68 -2.17
C ASN A 5 7.19 -10.83 -2.67
N LEU A 6 6.19 -10.67 -1.82
CA LEU A 6 5.07 -9.77 -2.03
C LEU A 6 5.29 -8.54 -1.17
N ALA A 7 5.22 -7.36 -1.77
CA ALA A 7 5.26 -6.08 -1.07
C ALA A 7 3.85 -5.50 -1.06
N PHE A 8 3.17 -5.60 0.08
CA PHE A 8 1.86 -4.97 0.28
C PHE A 8 2.09 -3.52 0.64
N ILE A 9 1.58 -2.64 -0.21
CA ILE A 9 1.87 -1.22 -0.19
C ILE A 9 0.57 -0.45 -0.15
N ASP A 10 0.55 0.59 0.67
CA ASP A 10 -0.47 1.60 0.74
C ASP A 10 0.18 2.96 0.90
N VAL A 11 -0.41 4.03 0.36
CA VAL A 11 0.10 5.39 0.48
C VAL A 11 -1.00 6.35 0.94
N GLU A 12 -0.64 7.22 1.89
CA GLU A 12 -1.42 8.40 2.20
C GLU A 12 -0.86 9.61 1.45
N THR A 13 -1.75 10.41 0.90
CA THR A 13 -1.37 11.48 -0.03
C THR A 13 -2.05 12.80 0.32
N THR A 14 -1.53 13.89 -0.23
CA THR A 14 -2.17 15.22 -0.10
C THR A 14 -3.38 15.41 -1.04
N GLY A 15 -3.75 14.38 -1.84
CA GLY A 15 -4.91 14.41 -2.74
C GLY A 15 -4.86 13.28 -3.77
N PHE A 16 -5.61 13.37 -4.86
CA PHE A 16 -5.86 12.23 -5.76
C PHE A 16 -5.06 12.25 -7.07
N ASP A 17 -4.36 13.32 -7.40
CA ASP A 17 -3.65 13.51 -8.66
C ASP A 17 -2.14 13.48 -8.43
N PRO A 18 -1.39 12.45 -8.88
CA PRO A 18 0.03 12.31 -8.59
C PRO A 18 0.91 13.41 -9.22
N ASP A 19 0.40 14.14 -10.25
CA ASP A 19 1.11 15.27 -10.84
C ASP A 19 1.03 16.54 -9.97
N LYS A 20 0.03 16.62 -9.08
CA LYS A 20 -0.22 17.78 -8.23
C LYS A 20 0.02 17.51 -6.75
N HIS A 21 -0.31 16.31 -6.31
CA HIS A 21 -0.30 15.93 -4.92
C HIS A 21 0.92 15.07 -4.58
N GLU A 22 1.19 14.93 -3.30
CA GLU A 22 2.40 14.30 -2.80
C GLU A 22 2.08 13.15 -1.86
N ILE A 23 2.95 12.13 -1.85
CA ILE A 23 2.91 11.09 -0.82
C ILE A 23 3.39 11.72 0.50
N ILE A 24 2.60 11.55 1.56
CA ILE A 24 2.98 11.97 2.92
C ILE A 24 3.25 10.79 3.85
N GLU A 25 2.74 9.61 3.53
CA GLU A 25 3.02 8.38 4.26
C GLU A 25 3.05 7.19 3.30
N LEU A 26 4.01 6.28 3.51
CA LEU A 26 4.13 5.04 2.76
C LEU A 26 4.23 3.87 3.73
N GLY A 27 3.28 2.95 3.64
CA GLY A 27 3.24 1.70 4.38
C GLY A 27 3.71 0.52 3.52
N LEU A 28 4.54 -0.34 4.08
CA LEU A 28 5.03 -1.55 3.44
C LEU A 28 4.93 -2.73 4.40
N VAL A 29 4.32 -3.81 3.95
CA VAL A 29 4.42 -5.14 4.56
C VAL A 29 5.08 -6.06 3.54
N LEU A 30 6.33 -6.43 3.80
CA LEU A 30 7.09 -7.34 2.94
C LEU A 30 6.87 -8.78 3.39
N VAL A 31 6.40 -9.62 2.47
CA VAL A 31 5.95 -10.98 2.76
C VAL A 31 6.64 -11.99 1.83
N LYS A 32 7.16 -13.06 2.42
CA LYS A 32 7.69 -14.20 1.69
C LYS A 32 6.60 -15.25 1.46
N GLN A 33 6.50 -15.74 0.23
CA GLN A 33 5.67 -16.88 -0.11
C GLN A 33 6.41 -18.18 0.28
N ILE A 34 5.79 -19.06 1.08
CA ILE A 34 6.37 -20.30 1.58
C ILE A 34 5.68 -21.51 0.96
N GLY A 35 6.46 -22.56 0.72
CA GLY A 35 5.96 -23.82 0.19
C GLY A 35 5.80 -23.81 -1.34
N ASP A 36 5.61 -24.99 -1.91
CA ASP A 36 5.51 -25.19 -3.37
C ASP A 36 4.18 -24.65 -3.93
N SER A 37 3.11 -24.64 -3.13
CA SER A 37 1.81 -24.07 -3.47
C SER A 37 1.80 -22.55 -3.41
N GLY A 38 2.65 -21.94 -2.55
CA GLY A 38 2.70 -20.49 -2.32
C GLY A 38 1.46 -19.97 -1.56
N ASP A 39 0.86 -20.82 -0.72
CA ASP A 39 -0.34 -20.56 0.07
C ASP A 39 -0.04 -20.23 1.53
N LYS A 40 1.21 -20.32 1.94
CA LYS A 40 1.68 -19.91 3.25
C LYS A 40 2.56 -18.67 3.13
N PHE A 41 2.48 -17.82 4.13
CA PHE A 41 3.12 -16.51 4.11
C PHE A 41 3.89 -16.27 5.41
N GLU A 42 5.03 -15.57 5.29
CA GLU A 42 5.87 -15.12 6.40
C GLU A 42 6.12 -13.63 6.23
N VAL A 43 5.73 -12.83 7.21
CA VAL A 43 6.06 -11.42 7.24
C VAL A 43 7.54 -11.26 7.54
N LEU A 44 8.29 -10.69 6.60
CA LEU A 44 9.72 -10.45 6.73
C LEU A 44 10.01 -9.10 7.41
N GLU A 45 9.26 -8.08 7.02
CA GLU A 45 9.46 -6.71 7.50
C GLU A 45 8.20 -5.88 7.34
N GLU A 46 8.01 -4.92 8.23
CA GLU A 46 6.97 -3.90 8.16
C GLU A 46 7.63 -2.53 8.31
N ILE A 47 7.27 -1.59 7.44
CA ILE A 47 7.88 -0.26 7.40
C ILE A 47 6.78 0.79 7.27
N GLU A 48 6.89 1.85 8.05
CA GLU A 48 6.13 3.08 7.91
C GLU A 48 7.10 4.23 7.64
N LEU A 49 6.95 4.90 6.52
CA LEU A 49 7.77 6.06 6.15
C LEU A 49 6.88 7.28 6.09
N LYS A 50 7.04 8.19 7.03
CA LYS A 50 6.49 9.55 6.92
C LYS A 50 7.36 10.37 6.00
N ILE A 51 6.74 11.10 5.07
CA ILE A 51 7.40 11.88 4.04
C ILE A 51 6.94 13.33 4.16
N LYS A 52 7.90 14.24 4.28
CA LYS A 52 7.60 15.65 4.41
C LYS A 52 7.10 16.21 3.08
N PRO A 53 5.87 16.73 3.01
CA PRO A 53 5.40 17.37 1.79
C PRO A 53 6.17 18.66 1.52
N GLU A 54 6.48 18.92 0.25
CA GLU A 54 7.14 20.14 -0.21
C GLU A 54 6.16 21.26 -0.56
N ARG A 55 4.91 20.88 -0.92
CA ARG A 55 3.85 21.78 -1.41
C ARG A 55 2.54 21.52 -0.67
N ILE A 56 2.59 21.63 0.65
CA ILE A 56 1.40 21.41 1.51
C ILE A 56 0.25 22.37 1.20
N GLU A 57 0.56 23.54 0.64
CA GLU A 57 -0.42 24.55 0.19
C GLU A 57 -1.29 24.08 -0.98
N ASP A 58 -0.81 23.11 -1.78
CA ASP A 58 -1.54 22.51 -2.88
C ASP A 58 -2.42 21.32 -2.45
N ALA A 59 -2.38 20.96 -1.16
CA ALA A 59 -3.10 19.81 -0.65
C ALA A 59 -4.63 19.98 -0.69
N ASP A 60 -5.33 18.89 -0.97
CA ASP A 60 -6.77 18.80 -0.78
C ASP A 60 -7.09 18.73 0.72
N PRO A 61 -7.81 19.73 1.28
CA PRO A 61 -8.15 19.73 2.70
C PRO A 61 -8.94 18.51 3.16
N GLN A 62 -9.71 17.88 2.25
CA GLN A 62 -10.45 16.68 2.56
C GLN A 62 -9.52 15.47 2.69
N ALA A 63 -8.51 15.37 1.85
CA ALA A 63 -7.49 14.31 1.96
C ALA A 63 -6.75 14.40 3.29
N LEU A 64 -6.27 15.62 3.67
CA LEU A 64 -5.58 15.84 4.95
C LEU A 64 -6.45 15.53 6.17
N LYS A 65 -7.77 15.77 6.07
CA LYS A 65 -8.71 15.42 7.13
C LYS A 65 -8.89 13.92 7.26
N VAL A 66 -8.90 13.17 6.14
CA VAL A 66 -9.10 11.72 6.12
C VAL A 66 -7.90 11.00 6.70
N ASN A 67 -6.68 11.37 6.27
CA ASN A 67 -5.43 10.74 6.73
C ASN A 67 -4.89 11.32 8.05
N GLY A 68 -5.56 12.34 8.61
CA GLY A 68 -5.19 12.91 9.90
C GLY A 68 -3.84 13.61 9.91
N TYR A 69 -3.40 14.19 8.79
CA TYR A 69 -2.13 14.92 8.72
C TYR A 69 -2.03 16.02 9.78
N ASP A 70 -0.99 15.93 10.59
CA ASP A 70 -0.63 16.92 11.61
C ASP A 70 0.86 17.26 11.45
N PRO A 71 1.21 18.51 11.07
CA PRO A 71 2.60 18.91 10.86
C PRO A 71 3.54 18.58 12.04
N SER A 72 3.01 18.55 13.27
CA SER A 72 3.82 18.23 14.47
C SER A 72 4.32 16.78 14.45
N GLN A 73 3.60 15.87 13.82
CA GLN A 73 3.99 14.47 13.69
C GLN A 73 4.92 14.21 12.50
N TRP A 74 5.11 15.21 11.63
CA TRP A 74 6.00 15.15 10.45
C TRP A 74 7.31 15.92 10.62
N ILE A 75 7.63 16.38 11.84
CA ILE A 75 8.86 17.15 12.13
C ILE A 75 10.11 16.34 11.73
N PHE A 76 10.12 15.05 11.99
CA PHE A 76 11.23 14.13 11.69
C PHE A 76 10.95 13.24 10.45
N ALA A 77 10.00 13.62 9.62
CA ALA A 77 9.69 12.88 8.42
C ALA A 77 10.87 12.94 7.42
N ASN A 78 11.00 11.86 6.64
CA ASN A 78 12.00 11.76 5.59
C ASN A 78 11.71 12.76 4.47
N THR A 79 12.74 13.15 3.74
CA THR A 79 12.55 13.70 2.39
C THR A 79 12.01 12.60 1.46
N LEU A 80 11.37 12.99 0.35
CA LEU A 80 10.92 12.01 -0.66
C LEU A 80 12.08 11.15 -1.16
N ASN A 81 13.26 11.76 -1.36
CA ASN A 81 14.44 11.03 -1.85
C ASN A 81 14.94 9.98 -0.86
N GLU A 82 15.00 10.30 0.44
CA GLU A 82 15.38 9.34 1.49
C GLU A 82 14.38 8.19 1.58
N ALA A 83 13.10 8.49 1.60
CA ALA A 83 12.05 7.47 1.65
C ALA A 83 12.09 6.54 0.43
N MET A 84 12.24 7.09 -0.77
CA MET A 84 12.29 6.30 -2.00
C MET A 84 13.55 5.44 -2.12
N LYS A 85 14.70 5.87 -1.57
CA LYS A 85 15.88 5.00 -1.47
C LYS A 85 15.62 3.79 -0.59
N ILE A 86 15.11 4.02 0.62
CA ILE A 86 14.74 2.95 1.56
C ILE A 86 13.75 2.00 0.88
N PHE A 87 12.70 2.56 0.28
CA PHE A 87 11.65 1.78 -0.37
C PHE A 87 12.19 0.93 -1.53
N SER A 88 13.02 1.49 -2.43
CA SER A 88 13.62 0.76 -3.56
C SER A 88 14.49 -0.41 -3.10
N GLU A 89 15.33 -0.20 -2.06
CA GLU A 89 16.19 -1.24 -1.51
C GLU A 89 15.37 -2.38 -0.88
N LYS A 90 14.32 -2.03 -0.12
CA LYS A 90 13.49 -3.01 0.60
C LYS A 90 12.57 -3.81 -0.32
N THR A 91 12.15 -3.24 -1.43
CA THR A 91 11.21 -3.87 -2.36
C THR A 91 11.87 -4.49 -3.59
N LYS A 92 13.20 -4.55 -3.61
CA LYS A 92 13.95 -5.15 -4.72
C LYS A 92 13.45 -6.56 -5.04
N ASP A 93 13.16 -6.81 -6.32
CA ASP A 93 12.63 -8.08 -6.86
C ASP A 93 11.29 -8.53 -6.24
N ALA A 94 10.64 -7.71 -5.41
CA ALA A 94 9.32 -8.00 -4.87
C ALA A 94 8.20 -7.62 -5.86
N ILE A 95 7.06 -8.30 -5.74
CA ILE A 95 5.84 -7.98 -6.48
C ILE A 95 5.08 -6.89 -5.73
N PHE A 96 4.74 -5.80 -6.40
CA PHE A 96 3.86 -4.76 -5.87
C PHE A 96 2.44 -5.29 -5.70
N VAL A 97 1.88 -5.20 -4.49
CA VAL A 97 0.51 -5.59 -4.17
C VAL A 97 -0.18 -4.42 -3.46
N ALA A 98 -1.34 -4.02 -3.93
CA ALA A 98 -2.13 -2.97 -3.26
C ALA A 98 -3.63 -3.24 -3.35
N HIS A 99 -4.41 -2.49 -2.57
CA HIS A 99 -5.87 -2.49 -2.62
C HIS A 99 -6.33 -1.25 -3.38
N ASN A 100 -6.80 -1.40 -4.62
CA ASN A 100 -6.93 -0.36 -5.62
C ASN A 100 -5.57 0.07 -6.20
N LEU A 101 -4.82 -0.92 -6.66
CA LEU A 101 -3.44 -0.83 -7.16
C LEU A 101 -3.15 0.43 -8.00
N THR A 102 -4.09 0.84 -8.85
CA THR A 102 -3.88 1.97 -9.75
C THR A 102 -3.56 3.26 -9.01
N PHE A 103 -4.19 3.47 -7.85
CA PHE A 103 -3.93 4.66 -7.03
C PHE A 103 -2.52 4.65 -6.45
N ASP A 104 -2.20 3.64 -5.65
CA ASP A 104 -0.90 3.57 -4.95
C ASP A 104 0.27 3.51 -5.92
N TYR A 105 0.12 2.69 -6.96
CA TYR A 105 1.17 2.54 -7.96
C TYR A 105 1.44 3.83 -8.73
N SER A 106 0.42 4.62 -9.06
CA SER A 106 0.60 5.88 -9.78
C SER A 106 1.44 6.88 -8.98
N PHE A 107 1.19 6.99 -7.69
CA PHE A 107 1.95 7.86 -6.79
C PHE A 107 3.39 7.37 -6.58
N VAL A 108 3.58 6.07 -6.37
CA VAL A 108 4.91 5.46 -6.19
C VAL A 108 5.73 5.57 -7.46
N GLU A 109 5.14 5.31 -8.64
CA GLU A 109 5.83 5.46 -9.92
C GLU A 109 6.24 6.92 -10.19
N HIS A 110 5.33 7.87 -9.91
CA HIS A 110 5.64 9.30 -9.99
C HIS A 110 6.78 9.69 -9.03
N ALA A 111 6.79 9.16 -7.82
CA ALA A 111 7.85 9.40 -6.85
C ALA A 111 9.22 8.86 -7.32
N PHE A 112 9.26 7.68 -7.94
CA PHE A 112 10.48 7.16 -8.58
C PHE A 112 10.97 8.08 -9.71
N GLN A 113 10.07 8.53 -10.57
CA GLN A 113 10.40 9.45 -11.67
C GLN A 113 10.93 10.80 -11.13
N LYS A 114 10.26 11.37 -10.13
CA LYS A 114 10.65 12.66 -9.52
C LYS A 114 12.02 12.58 -8.83
N THR A 115 12.34 11.47 -8.18
CA THR A 115 13.60 11.29 -7.46
C THR A 115 14.75 10.78 -8.34
N GLY A 116 14.46 10.21 -9.52
CA GLY A 116 15.45 9.56 -10.37
C GLY A 116 15.99 8.24 -9.78
N ILE A 117 15.38 7.73 -8.72
CA ILE A 117 15.73 6.43 -8.13
C ILE A 117 15.13 5.33 -8.99
N GLU A 118 15.91 4.27 -9.24
CA GLU A 118 15.47 3.13 -10.04
C GLU A 118 14.40 2.31 -9.27
N ASN A 119 13.28 2.03 -9.95
CA ASN A 119 12.32 1.05 -9.47
C ASN A 119 12.83 -0.37 -9.75
N GLN A 120 13.32 -1.06 -8.71
CA GLN A 120 13.89 -2.40 -8.80
C GLN A 120 12.85 -3.52 -8.52
N MET A 121 11.57 -3.20 -8.43
CA MET A 121 10.53 -4.19 -8.19
C MET A 121 10.32 -5.10 -9.39
N PHE A 122 9.84 -6.31 -9.13
CA PHE A 122 9.49 -7.25 -10.19
C PHE A 122 8.28 -6.73 -10.97
N TYR A 123 8.32 -6.83 -12.31
CA TYR A 123 7.37 -6.20 -13.23
C TYR A 123 5.88 -6.49 -12.96
N PRO A 124 5.42 -7.73 -12.72
CA PRO A 124 4.01 -8.02 -12.44
C PRO A 124 3.57 -7.37 -11.13
N LYS A 125 2.31 -6.95 -11.12
CA LYS A 125 1.66 -6.33 -9.98
C LYS A 125 0.36 -7.06 -9.66
N LEU A 126 -0.11 -6.98 -8.42
CA LEU A 126 -1.35 -7.62 -7.99
C LEU A 126 -2.29 -6.58 -7.37
N ASP A 127 -3.52 -6.56 -7.84
CA ASP A 127 -4.60 -5.76 -7.27
C ASP A 127 -5.55 -6.65 -6.46
N THR A 128 -5.65 -6.39 -5.17
CA THR A 128 -6.48 -7.22 -4.28
C THR A 128 -7.97 -7.01 -4.48
N ILE A 129 -8.43 -5.86 -5.02
CA ILE A 129 -9.83 -5.70 -5.43
C ILE A 129 -10.18 -6.69 -6.55
N SER A 130 -9.32 -6.78 -7.56
CA SER A 130 -9.54 -7.69 -8.70
C SER A 130 -9.56 -9.15 -8.25
N ILE A 131 -8.67 -9.54 -7.33
CA ILE A 131 -8.62 -10.89 -6.77
C ILE A 131 -9.89 -11.16 -5.95
N ALA A 132 -10.28 -10.23 -5.07
CA ALA A 132 -11.48 -10.36 -4.25
C ALA A 132 -12.74 -10.47 -5.12
N TYR A 133 -12.86 -9.63 -6.15
CA TYR A 133 -13.96 -9.72 -7.09
C TYR A 133 -14.02 -11.08 -7.78
N ALA A 134 -12.91 -11.58 -8.30
CA ALA A 134 -12.85 -12.87 -8.98
C ALA A 134 -13.34 -14.02 -8.08
N LYS A 135 -13.03 -13.97 -6.77
CA LYS A 135 -13.39 -15.02 -5.82
C LYS A 135 -14.77 -14.85 -5.17
N LEU A 136 -15.22 -13.62 -4.98
CA LEU A 136 -16.38 -13.30 -4.14
C LEU A 136 -17.58 -12.69 -4.88
N HIS A 137 -17.50 -12.41 -6.20
CA HIS A 137 -18.57 -11.72 -6.93
C HIS A 137 -19.92 -12.45 -6.91
N LYS A 138 -19.93 -13.76 -6.67
CA LYS A 138 -21.15 -14.56 -6.54
C LYS A 138 -21.67 -14.65 -5.11
N ASN A 139 -20.93 -14.13 -4.13
CA ASN A 139 -21.31 -14.18 -2.73
C ASN A 139 -22.25 -13.00 -2.41
N PRO A 140 -23.53 -13.25 -2.06
CA PRO A 140 -24.50 -12.17 -1.81
C PRO A 140 -24.19 -11.35 -0.55
N GLN A 141 -23.27 -11.78 0.30
CA GLN A 141 -22.84 -11.05 1.48
C GLN A 141 -21.79 -9.98 1.17
N VAL A 142 -21.21 -9.99 -0.05
CA VAL A 142 -20.16 -9.05 -0.46
C VAL A 142 -20.67 -8.15 -1.57
N GLU A 143 -21.26 -7.01 -1.19
CA GLU A 143 -21.77 -6.03 -2.15
C GLU A 143 -20.70 -5.02 -2.62
N LYS A 144 -19.69 -4.76 -1.78
CA LYS A 144 -18.64 -3.75 -2.03
C LYS A 144 -17.28 -4.31 -1.73
N PHE A 145 -16.32 -4.02 -2.60
CA PHE A 145 -14.94 -4.50 -2.54
C PHE A 145 -13.94 -3.45 -2.01
N ARG A 146 -14.41 -2.47 -1.23
CA ARG A 146 -13.55 -1.51 -0.53
C ARG A 146 -12.83 -2.20 0.64
N LEU A 147 -11.61 -1.77 0.97
CA LEU A 147 -10.77 -2.33 2.02
C LEU A 147 -11.55 -2.56 3.32
N GLN A 148 -12.20 -1.51 3.84
CA GLN A 148 -13.00 -1.57 5.06
C GLN A 148 -14.11 -2.65 5.00
N LYS A 149 -14.81 -2.76 3.85
CA LYS A 149 -15.91 -3.72 3.70
C LYS A 149 -15.42 -5.17 3.63
N LEU A 150 -14.27 -5.40 3.04
CA LEU A 150 -13.63 -6.71 3.05
C LEU A 150 -13.06 -7.05 4.43
N CYS A 151 -12.54 -6.07 5.17
CA CYS A 151 -12.14 -6.25 6.58
C CYS A 151 -13.35 -6.68 7.44
N GLU A 152 -14.49 -5.98 7.32
CA GLU A 152 -15.73 -6.35 8.01
C GLU A 152 -16.17 -7.79 7.65
N TYR A 153 -16.17 -8.13 6.37
CA TYR A 153 -16.57 -9.45 5.89
C TYR A 153 -15.67 -10.59 6.42
N PHE A 154 -14.35 -10.37 6.46
CA PHE A 154 -13.39 -11.38 6.93
C PHE A 154 -13.12 -11.33 8.43
N GLY A 155 -13.73 -10.40 9.19
CA GLY A 155 -13.48 -10.20 10.61
C GLY A 155 -12.07 -9.70 10.93
N ILE A 156 -11.47 -8.92 10.03
CA ILE A 156 -10.15 -8.31 10.19
C ILE A 156 -10.29 -6.97 10.90
N GLN A 157 -9.58 -6.81 12.02
CA GLN A 157 -9.54 -5.52 12.74
C GLN A 157 -8.52 -4.59 12.07
N ASN A 158 -8.97 -3.38 11.72
CA ASN A 158 -8.13 -2.31 11.23
C ASN A 158 -8.34 -1.06 12.12
N GLU A 159 -7.72 -1.08 13.31
CA GLU A 159 -7.95 -0.08 14.36
C GLU A 159 -7.42 1.31 13.99
N ARG A 160 -6.46 1.40 13.07
CA ARG A 160 -5.85 2.63 12.60
C ARG A 160 -6.09 2.83 11.09
N ALA A 161 -7.31 2.56 10.64
CA ALA A 161 -7.68 2.86 9.26
C ALA A 161 -7.25 4.29 8.88
N HIS A 162 -6.78 4.46 7.66
CA HIS A 162 -6.20 5.71 7.14
C HIS A 162 -4.80 6.05 7.73
N THR A 163 -4.02 5.03 8.10
CA THR A 163 -2.56 5.11 8.14
C THR A 163 -2.00 4.08 7.16
N ALA A 164 -1.01 4.46 6.37
CA ALA A 164 -0.53 3.63 5.27
C ALA A 164 -0.09 2.23 5.72
N LEU A 165 0.61 2.10 6.85
CA LEU A 165 1.02 0.78 7.33
C LEU A 165 -0.16 -0.07 7.81
N ALA A 166 -1.18 0.52 8.45
CA ALA A 166 -2.35 -0.25 8.90
C ALA A 166 -3.16 -0.76 7.70
N ASP A 167 -3.33 0.05 6.66
CA ASP A 167 -4.06 -0.35 5.46
C ASP A 167 -3.27 -1.36 4.60
N ALA A 168 -1.94 -1.28 4.55
CA ALA A 168 -1.08 -2.32 3.98
C ALA A 168 -1.19 -3.66 4.72
N ARG A 169 -1.23 -3.66 6.06
CA ARG A 169 -1.49 -4.86 6.89
C ARG A 169 -2.87 -5.46 6.62
N ALA A 170 -3.89 -4.62 6.57
CA ALA A 170 -5.25 -5.05 6.26
C ALA A 170 -5.33 -5.68 4.86
N THR A 171 -4.65 -5.08 3.88
CA THR A 171 -4.55 -5.58 2.50
C THR A 171 -3.87 -6.95 2.47
N PHE A 172 -2.77 -7.15 3.22
CA PHE A 172 -2.14 -8.47 3.36
C PHE A 172 -3.08 -9.49 4.00
N ALA A 173 -3.72 -9.15 5.11
CA ALA A 173 -4.63 -10.07 5.80
C ALA A 173 -5.81 -10.48 4.90
N ILE A 174 -6.39 -9.56 4.13
CA ILE A 174 -7.41 -9.87 3.12
C ILE A 174 -6.84 -10.80 2.04
N TYR A 175 -5.66 -10.51 1.51
CA TYR A 175 -5.01 -11.35 0.51
C TYR A 175 -4.81 -12.77 1.01
N GLU A 176 -4.31 -12.95 2.25
CA GLU A 176 -4.13 -14.25 2.87
C GLU A 176 -5.47 -15.02 2.98
N LYS A 177 -6.55 -14.36 3.42
CA LYS A 177 -7.89 -14.95 3.43
C LYS A 177 -8.36 -15.37 2.04
N LEU A 178 -8.15 -14.50 1.04
CA LEU A 178 -8.54 -14.80 -0.34
C LEU A 178 -7.77 -15.98 -0.94
N MET A 179 -6.48 -16.13 -0.61
CA MET A 179 -5.69 -17.25 -1.11
C MET A 179 -6.10 -18.60 -0.48
N ASN A 180 -6.75 -18.59 0.67
CA ASN A 180 -7.25 -19.77 1.37
C ASN A 180 -8.74 -20.10 1.07
N LEU A 181 -9.40 -19.37 0.17
CA LEU A 181 -10.71 -19.71 -0.39
C LEU A 181 -10.55 -20.62 -1.63
#